data_fa78336eb87569185e56be383e77f0e3
#
_entry.id   fa78336eb87569185e56be383e77f0e3
#
_cell.length_a   1.000
_cell.length_b   1.000
_cell.length_c   1.000
_cell.angle_alpha   90.00
_cell.angle_beta   90.00
_cell.angle_gamma   90.00
#
_symmetry.space_group_name_H-M   'P 1'
#
loop_
_entity.id
_entity.type
_entity.pdbx_description
1 polymer ?
#
loop_
_entity_poly.entity_id
_entity_poly.type
_entity_poly.pdbx_seq_one_letter_code
_entity_poly.pdbx_strand_id
1 'polypeptide(L)'
;QVTTARDMATRLGSALASRGCVVVSGLATGIDAAAHLGALSLPDGVTVAVLGSGILNPYPAENRGLAQAVTARGALLCEVAPDAPVSAPGLVARNRIISGLCDGIIVVETETDGGAMHAARFAMTQGRPVYAVECAASGNRALLADGAQPITDDLHALELD
;
A
#
# COMPACT_ATOMS: atom_id res chain seq x y z
N GLN A 1 11.93 15.68 -15.48
CA GLN A 1 10.63 15.00 -15.66
C GLN A 1 10.02 14.81 -14.27
N VAL A 2 8.78 15.25 -14.08
CA VAL A 2 8.09 15.13 -12.78
C VAL A 2 7.74 13.64 -12.55
N THR A 3 8.21 13.07 -11.44
CA THR A 3 7.87 11.69 -11.04
C THR A 3 6.39 11.64 -10.66
N THR A 4 5.61 10.77 -11.27
CA THR A 4 4.20 10.58 -10.91
C THR A 4 4.07 9.76 -9.62
N ALA A 5 2.90 9.82 -8.96
CA ALA A 5 2.62 9.00 -7.79
C ALA A 5 2.75 7.49 -8.11
N ARG A 6 2.31 7.06 -9.29
CA ARG A 6 2.46 5.67 -9.74
C ARG A 6 3.92 5.28 -9.94
N ASP A 7 4.71 6.14 -10.57
CA ASP A 7 6.15 5.88 -10.76
C ASP A 7 6.85 5.77 -9.40
N MET A 8 6.52 6.64 -8.47
CA MET A 8 7.04 6.60 -7.11
C MET A 8 6.63 5.29 -6.40
N ALA A 9 5.37 4.89 -6.49
CA ALA A 9 4.90 3.64 -5.89
C ALA A 9 5.59 2.42 -6.49
N THR A 10 5.81 2.38 -7.80
CA THR A 10 6.57 1.31 -8.47
C THR A 10 8.01 1.25 -7.98
N ARG A 11 8.69 2.39 -7.90
CA ARG A 11 10.08 2.47 -7.41
C ARG A 11 10.18 2.04 -5.94
N LEU A 12 9.25 2.47 -5.09
CA LEU A 12 9.18 2.07 -3.68
C LEU A 12 8.95 0.57 -3.55
N GLY A 13 7.99 0.01 -4.28
CA GLY A 13 7.73 -1.44 -4.29
C GLY A 13 8.97 -2.25 -4.67
N SER A 14 9.65 -1.85 -5.72
CA SER A 14 10.90 -2.48 -6.17
C SER A 14 12.03 -2.32 -5.14
N ALA A 15 12.21 -1.11 -4.60
CA ALA A 15 13.26 -0.83 -3.61
C ALA A 15 13.07 -1.62 -2.30
N LEU A 16 11.83 -1.72 -1.82
CA LEU A 16 11.49 -2.50 -0.63
C LEU A 16 11.72 -4.00 -0.88
N ALA A 17 11.23 -4.52 -2.00
CA ALA A 17 11.42 -5.92 -2.36
C ALA A 17 12.91 -6.28 -2.51
N SER A 18 13.74 -5.38 -3.05
CA SER A 18 15.18 -5.59 -3.17
C SER A 18 15.89 -5.69 -1.82
N ARG A 19 15.29 -5.17 -0.76
CA ARG A 19 15.77 -5.27 0.62
C ARG A 19 15.17 -6.46 1.38
N GLY A 20 14.42 -7.32 0.72
CA GLY A 20 13.76 -8.47 1.34
C GLY A 20 12.48 -8.12 2.11
N CYS A 21 11.95 -6.90 1.95
CA CYS A 21 10.66 -6.54 2.55
C CYS A 21 9.50 -7.12 1.75
N VAL A 22 8.45 -7.53 2.45
CA VAL A 22 7.16 -7.87 1.84
C VAL A 22 6.36 -6.60 1.64
N VAL A 23 5.95 -6.33 0.41
CA VAL A 23 5.11 -5.18 0.09
C VAL A 23 3.65 -5.55 0.30
N VAL A 24 2.97 -4.85 1.20
CA VAL A 24 1.56 -5.07 1.52
C VAL A 24 0.74 -3.88 1.05
N SER A 25 -0.29 -4.11 0.27
CA SER A 25 -1.21 -3.07 -0.18
C SER A 25 -2.61 -3.64 -0.41
N GLY A 26 -3.51 -2.88 -1.00
CA GLY A 26 -4.92 -3.23 -1.05
C GLY A 26 -5.49 -3.54 -2.43
N LEU A 27 -4.67 -3.72 -3.44
CA LEU A 27 -5.07 -4.03 -4.82
C LEU A 27 -5.88 -2.92 -5.53
N ALA A 28 -6.02 -1.74 -4.95
CA ALA A 28 -6.73 -0.64 -5.57
C ALA A 28 -6.04 -0.18 -6.87
N THR A 29 -6.81 0.42 -7.77
CA THR A 29 -6.28 1.02 -8.99
C THR A 29 -5.31 2.16 -8.65
N GLY A 30 -4.24 2.28 -9.41
CA GLY A 30 -3.26 3.36 -9.25
C GLY A 30 -2.09 2.99 -8.35
N ILE A 31 -1.96 3.61 -7.19
CA ILE A 31 -0.79 3.49 -6.30
C ILE A 31 -0.63 2.06 -5.78
N ASP A 32 -1.70 1.43 -5.29
CA ASP A 32 -1.64 0.05 -4.79
C ASP A 32 -1.16 -0.92 -5.87
N ALA A 33 -1.78 -0.87 -7.04
CA ALA A 33 -1.39 -1.71 -8.17
C ALA A 33 0.06 -1.47 -8.58
N ALA A 34 0.51 -0.23 -8.62
CA ALA A 34 1.89 0.13 -8.95
C ALA A 34 2.89 -0.40 -7.92
N ALA A 35 2.55 -0.35 -6.63
CA ALA A 35 3.39 -0.91 -5.56
C ALA A 35 3.53 -2.44 -5.68
N HIS A 36 2.43 -3.16 -5.93
CA HIS A 36 2.46 -4.60 -6.17
C HIS A 36 3.32 -4.95 -7.40
N LEU A 37 3.13 -4.23 -8.51
CA LEU A 37 3.91 -4.44 -9.73
C LEU A 37 5.40 -4.15 -9.53
N GLY A 38 5.73 -3.12 -8.75
CA GLY A 38 7.11 -2.81 -8.38
C GLY A 38 7.78 -3.96 -7.65
N ALA A 39 7.10 -4.53 -6.65
CA ALA A 39 7.61 -5.72 -5.94
C ALA A 39 7.75 -6.93 -6.87
N LEU A 40 6.75 -7.19 -7.71
CA LEU A 40 6.75 -8.32 -8.65
C LEU A 40 7.77 -8.17 -9.78
N SER A 41 8.32 -6.99 -10.02
CA SER A 41 9.38 -6.77 -11.01
C SER A 41 10.71 -7.45 -10.66
N LEU A 42 10.90 -7.79 -9.38
CA LEU A 42 12.07 -8.53 -8.92
C LEU A 42 11.78 -10.04 -8.90
N PRO A 43 12.76 -10.90 -9.25
CA PRO A 43 12.56 -12.36 -9.28
C PRO A 43 12.10 -12.93 -7.93
N ASP A 44 12.62 -12.42 -6.82
CA ASP A 44 12.33 -12.88 -5.46
C ASP A 44 11.39 -11.95 -4.70
N GLY A 45 10.80 -10.95 -5.37
CA GLY A 45 9.89 -10.00 -4.73
C GLY A 45 8.61 -10.67 -4.27
N VAL A 46 8.19 -10.37 -3.05
CA VAL A 46 6.97 -10.88 -2.42
C VAL A 46 6.02 -9.73 -2.13
N THR A 47 4.75 -9.91 -2.45
CA THR A 47 3.72 -8.91 -2.16
C THR A 47 2.45 -9.57 -1.70
N VAL A 48 1.73 -8.90 -0.81
CA VAL A 48 0.47 -9.36 -0.22
C VAL A 48 -0.60 -8.31 -0.46
N ALA A 49 -1.74 -8.73 -0.96
CA ALA A 49 -2.90 -7.86 -1.12
C ALA A 49 -3.95 -8.18 -0.06
N VAL A 50 -4.36 -7.17 0.70
CA VAL A 50 -5.45 -7.27 1.67
C VAL A 50 -6.71 -6.70 1.04
N LEU A 51 -7.74 -7.52 0.90
CA LEU A 51 -8.96 -7.19 0.18
C LEU A 51 -10.07 -6.71 1.12
N GLY A 52 -10.87 -5.77 0.64
CA GLY A 52 -12.13 -5.39 1.29
C GLY A 52 -13.32 -6.24 0.84
N SER A 53 -13.09 -7.16 -0.09
CA SER A 53 -14.04 -8.17 -0.58
C SER A 53 -13.51 -9.57 -0.30
N GLY A 54 -14.31 -10.59 -0.58
CA GLY A 54 -13.85 -11.99 -0.49
C GLY A 54 -12.77 -12.32 -1.53
N ILE A 55 -11.92 -13.27 -1.21
CA ILE A 55 -10.81 -13.68 -2.10
C ILE A 55 -11.26 -14.28 -3.42
N LEU A 56 -12.50 -14.77 -3.51
CA LEU A 56 -13.10 -15.24 -4.77
C LEU A 56 -13.64 -14.11 -5.64
N ASN A 57 -13.76 -12.90 -5.08
CA ASN A 57 -14.23 -11.69 -5.76
C ASN A 57 -13.22 -10.54 -5.60
N PRO A 58 -11.97 -10.66 -6.07
CA PRO A 58 -11.00 -9.58 -5.95
C PRO A 58 -11.51 -8.29 -6.60
N TYR A 59 -11.42 -7.19 -5.87
CA TYR A 59 -11.85 -5.87 -6.33
C TYR A 59 -10.64 -4.91 -6.37
N PRO A 60 -10.52 -4.07 -7.39
CA PRO A 60 -11.42 -3.94 -8.54
C PRO A 60 -11.27 -5.10 -9.55
N ALA A 61 -12.32 -5.36 -10.31
CA ALA A 61 -12.34 -6.47 -11.27
C ALA A 61 -11.25 -6.37 -12.35
N GLU A 62 -10.86 -5.16 -12.73
CA GLU A 62 -9.78 -4.89 -13.67
C GLU A 62 -8.39 -5.34 -13.18
N ASN A 63 -8.21 -5.48 -11.86
CA ASN A 63 -6.98 -5.94 -11.22
C ASN A 63 -6.98 -7.46 -10.92
N ARG A 64 -7.91 -8.24 -11.47
CA ARG A 64 -7.94 -9.70 -11.27
C ARG A 64 -6.68 -10.40 -11.78
N GLY A 65 -6.12 -9.95 -12.91
CA GLY A 65 -4.85 -10.47 -13.42
C GLY A 65 -3.70 -10.18 -12.46
N LEU A 66 -3.67 -8.98 -11.89
CA LEU A 66 -2.69 -8.63 -10.86
C LEU A 66 -2.88 -9.48 -9.60
N ALA A 67 -4.12 -9.71 -9.17
CA ALA A 67 -4.42 -10.57 -8.03
C ALA A 67 -3.86 -11.99 -8.22
N GLN A 68 -3.96 -12.56 -9.42
CA GLN A 68 -3.36 -13.86 -9.74
C GLN A 68 -1.83 -13.81 -9.64
N ALA A 69 -1.19 -12.77 -10.16
CA ALA A 69 0.25 -12.59 -10.06
C ALA A 69 0.72 -12.45 -8.60
N VAL A 70 -0.03 -11.72 -7.78
CA VAL A 70 0.21 -11.58 -6.33
C VAL A 70 0.10 -12.97 -5.65
N THR A 71 -0.92 -13.75 -5.96
CA THR A 71 -1.10 -15.09 -5.40
C THR A 71 0.07 -16.02 -5.73
N ALA A 72 0.65 -15.89 -6.91
CA ALA A 72 1.79 -16.72 -7.32
C ALA A 72 3.08 -16.43 -6.53
N ARG A 73 3.21 -15.27 -5.95
CA ARG A 73 4.46 -14.78 -5.30
C ARG A 73 4.25 -14.25 -3.88
N GLY A 74 3.06 -14.37 -3.35
CA GLY A 74 2.68 -13.90 -2.04
C GLY A 74 1.32 -14.44 -1.66
N ALA A 75 0.38 -13.56 -1.27
CA ALA A 75 -0.94 -13.98 -0.86
C ALA A 75 -2.02 -12.90 -1.09
N LEU A 76 -3.26 -13.36 -1.23
CA LEU A 76 -4.44 -12.54 -1.02
C LEU A 76 -5.00 -12.82 0.37
N LEU A 77 -5.33 -11.78 1.11
CA LEU A 77 -5.93 -11.89 2.44
C LEU A 77 -7.25 -11.13 2.50
N CYS A 78 -8.22 -11.68 3.19
CA CYS A 78 -9.45 -10.97 3.57
C CYS A 78 -9.96 -11.47 4.90
N GLU A 79 -10.77 -10.67 5.59
CA GLU A 79 -11.44 -11.05 6.85
C GLU A 79 -12.92 -11.41 6.65
N VAL A 80 -13.44 -11.20 5.45
CA VAL A 80 -14.83 -11.50 5.11
C VAL A 80 -14.93 -12.88 4.45
N ALA A 81 -16.17 -13.39 4.28
CA ALA A 81 -16.36 -14.66 3.61
C ALA A 81 -15.73 -14.69 2.21
N PRO A 82 -15.20 -15.84 1.75
CA PRO A 82 -14.47 -15.91 0.47
C PRO A 82 -15.27 -15.42 -0.74
N ASP A 83 -16.58 -15.55 -0.73
CA ASP A 83 -17.50 -15.12 -1.79
C ASP A 83 -18.15 -13.75 -1.54
N ALA A 84 -17.80 -13.07 -0.45
CA ALA A 84 -18.40 -11.79 -0.09
C ALA A 84 -18.18 -10.73 -1.17
N PRO A 85 -19.23 -9.96 -1.54
CA PRO A 85 -19.08 -8.85 -2.46
C PRO A 85 -18.29 -7.71 -1.83
N VAL A 86 -17.78 -6.82 -2.68
CA VAL A 86 -17.15 -5.58 -2.20
C VAL A 86 -18.17 -4.66 -1.53
N SER A 87 -17.77 -3.98 -0.48
CA SER A 87 -18.54 -2.92 0.17
C SER A 87 -17.65 -1.75 0.56
N ALA A 88 -18.21 -0.54 0.59
CA ALA A 88 -17.46 0.64 1.01
C ALA A 88 -16.95 0.51 2.46
N PRO A 89 -17.76 0.06 3.44
CA PRO A 89 -17.24 -0.21 4.79
C PRO A 89 -16.13 -1.26 4.83
N GLY A 90 -16.22 -2.30 4.01
CA GLY A 90 -15.20 -3.34 3.92
C GLY A 90 -13.87 -2.80 3.39
N LEU A 91 -13.92 -1.93 2.39
CA LEU A 91 -12.72 -1.27 1.84
C LEU A 91 -12.02 -0.37 2.88
N VAL A 92 -12.77 0.31 3.71
CA VAL A 92 -12.22 1.12 4.81
C VAL A 92 -11.65 0.22 5.91
N ALA A 93 -12.43 -0.76 6.36
CA ALA A 93 -12.07 -1.63 7.47
C ALA A 93 -10.80 -2.46 7.20
N ARG A 94 -10.56 -2.91 5.96
CA ARG A 94 -9.36 -3.69 5.62
C ARG A 94 -8.06 -2.94 5.86
N ASN A 95 -8.07 -1.60 5.85
CA ASN A 95 -6.84 -0.79 6.03
C ASN A 95 -6.19 -1.00 7.39
N ARG A 96 -6.95 -1.33 8.45
CA ARG A 96 -6.37 -1.67 9.74
C ARG A 96 -5.57 -2.98 9.71
N ILE A 97 -5.92 -3.89 8.80
CA ILE A 97 -5.18 -5.14 8.60
C ILE A 97 -3.88 -4.86 7.86
N ILE A 98 -3.91 -4.01 6.82
CA ILE A 98 -2.69 -3.58 6.12
C ILE A 98 -1.69 -3.01 7.13
N SER A 99 -2.09 -2.01 7.91
CA SER A 99 -1.19 -1.39 8.88
C SER A 99 -0.79 -2.34 10.01
N GLY A 100 -1.69 -3.19 10.47
CA GLY A 100 -1.43 -4.16 11.53
C GLY A 100 -0.44 -5.27 11.15
N LEU A 101 -0.39 -5.64 9.88
CA LEU A 101 0.56 -6.64 9.37
C LEU A 101 1.97 -6.09 9.14
N CYS A 102 2.12 -4.79 9.01
CA CYS A 102 3.34 -4.17 8.54
C CYS A 102 4.17 -3.57 9.68
N ASP A 103 5.48 -3.51 9.49
CA ASP A 103 6.38 -2.80 10.39
C ASP A 103 6.25 -1.28 10.25
N GLY A 104 5.73 -0.79 9.13
CA GLY A 104 5.46 0.62 8.89
C GLY A 104 4.57 0.83 7.67
N ILE A 105 4.04 2.04 7.53
CA ILE A 105 3.19 2.46 6.42
C ILE A 105 3.86 3.58 5.64
N ILE A 106 3.86 3.45 4.32
CA ILE A 106 4.32 4.50 3.41
C ILE A 106 3.11 5.04 2.65
N VAL A 107 2.85 6.32 2.81
CA VAL A 107 1.83 7.04 2.04
C VAL A 107 2.51 7.74 0.88
N VAL A 108 2.20 7.29 -0.34
CA VAL A 108 2.79 7.87 -1.55
C VAL A 108 2.13 9.18 -1.90
N GLU A 109 0.81 9.20 -2.04
CA GLU A 109 0.03 10.40 -2.31
C GLU A 109 -1.42 10.20 -1.86
N THR A 110 -1.93 11.14 -1.09
CA THR A 110 -3.33 11.13 -0.65
C THR A 110 -3.81 12.54 -0.28
N GLU A 111 -5.09 12.79 -0.46
CA GLU A 111 -5.75 13.94 0.12
C GLU A 111 -6.21 13.63 1.56
N THR A 112 -6.60 14.65 2.32
CA THR A 112 -6.98 14.49 3.75
C THR A 112 -8.19 13.58 3.95
N ASP A 113 -9.05 13.45 2.95
CA ASP A 113 -10.22 12.55 2.93
C ASP A 113 -9.97 11.27 2.12
N GLY A 114 -8.75 11.06 1.65
CA GLY A 114 -8.38 9.92 0.82
C GLY A 114 -8.27 8.59 1.58
N GLY A 115 -8.39 7.50 0.85
CA GLY A 115 -8.39 6.14 1.41
C GLY A 115 -7.12 5.79 2.19
N ALA A 116 -5.94 6.23 1.73
CA ALA A 116 -4.67 5.97 2.40
C ALA A 116 -4.55 6.64 3.78
N MET A 117 -5.32 7.70 4.04
CA MET A 117 -5.38 8.30 5.38
C MET A 117 -5.93 7.35 6.44
N HIS A 118 -6.82 6.43 6.06
CA HIS A 118 -7.33 5.42 7.00
C HIS A 118 -6.19 4.48 7.45
N ALA A 119 -5.39 3.98 6.52
CA ALA A 119 -4.25 3.13 6.85
C ALA A 119 -3.23 3.87 7.74
N ALA A 120 -2.93 5.13 7.42
CA ALA A 120 -2.01 5.95 8.21
C ALA A 120 -2.54 6.19 9.64
N ARG A 121 -3.81 6.50 9.80
CA ARG A 121 -4.44 6.69 11.12
C ARG A 121 -4.45 5.39 11.94
N PHE A 122 -4.77 4.27 11.33
CA PHE A 122 -4.68 2.97 12.01
C PHE A 122 -3.24 2.66 12.43
N ALA A 123 -2.25 2.93 11.58
CA ALA A 123 -0.84 2.74 11.91
C ALA A 123 -0.43 3.58 13.12
N MET A 124 -0.82 4.85 13.17
CA MET A 124 -0.55 5.73 14.31
C MET A 124 -1.17 5.18 15.61
N THR A 125 -2.43 4.74 15.56
CA THR A 125 -3.12 4.14 16.71
C THR A 125 -2.44 2.83 17.16
N GLN A 126 -1.90 2.06 16.22
CA GLN A 126 -1.20 0.80 16.49
C GLN A 126 0.26 0.99 16.93
N GLY A 127 0.76 2.23 16.96
CA GLY A 127 2.15 2.53 17.27
C GLY A 127 3.14 2.15 16.16
N ARG A 128 2.68 2.05 14.92
CA ARG A 128 3.51 1.77 13.75
C ARG A 128 4.06 3.06 13.16
N PRO A 129 5.32 3.09 12.69
CA PRO A 129 5.87 4.27 12.01
C PRO A 129 5.12 4.56 10.71
N VAL A 130 4.93 5.85 10.43
CA VAL A 130 4.32 6.35 9.20
C VAL A 130 5.34 7.20 8.45
N TYR A 131 5.48 6.91 7.16
CA TYR A 131 6.29 7.64 6.21
C TYR A 131 5.38 8.28 5.18
N ALA A 132 5.71 9.46 4.70
CA ALA A 132 4.97 10.13 3.64
C ALA A 132 5.91 10.71 2.60
N VAL A 133 5.60 10.49 1.33
CA VAL A 133 6.34 11.11 0.24
C VAL A 133 6.09 12.61 0.25
N GLU A 134 7.16 13.40 0.12
CA GLU A 134 7.06 14.84 0.02
C GLU A 134 6.42 15.23 -1.31
N CYS A 135 5.17 15.71 -1.25
CA CYS A 135 4.42 16.18 -2.40
C CYS A 135 3.39 17.24 -2.01
N ALA A 136 2.69 17.80 -2.99
CA ALA A 136 1.72 18.87 -2.77
C ALA A 136 0.37 18.39 -2.21
N ALA A 137 0.10 17.09 -2.18
CA ALA A 137 -1.16 16.52 -1.71
C ALA A 137 -1.44 16.90 -0.24
N SER A 138 -2.68 17.27 0.05
CA SER A 138 -3.08 17.79 1.37
C SER A 138 -2.89 16.77 2.49
N GLY A 139 -3.17 15.50 2.23
CA GLY A 139 -2.98 14.42 3.20
C GLY A 139 -1.52 14.18 3.54
N ASN A 140 -0.63 14.16 2.53
CA ASN A 140 0.80 14.02 2.77
C ASN A 140 1.35 15.15 3.61
N ARG A 141 0.97 16.40 3.30
CA ARG A 141 1.38 17.56 4.11
C ARG A 141 0.87 17.49 5.54
N ALA A 142 -0.37 17.05 5.74
CA ALA A 142 -0.94 16.87 7.08
C ALA A 142 -0.18 15.79 7.86
N LEU A 143 0.13 14.66 7.25
CA LEU A 143 0.90 13.58 7.88
C LEU A 143 2.30 14.03 8.27
N LEU A 144 2.99 14.75 7.39
CA LEU A 144 4.32 15.29 7.68
C LEU A 144 4.29 16.32 8.81
N ALA A 145 3.25 17.18 8.87
CA ALA A 145 3.04 18.11 9.98
C ALA A 145 2.78 17.38 11.31
N ASP A 146 2.14 16.21 11.27
CA ASP A 146 1.85 15.36 12.43
C ASP A 146 3.01 14.44 12.82
N GLY A 147 4.17 14.54 12.16
CA GLY A 147 5.38 13.83 12.52
C GLY A 147 5.69 12.59 11.70
N ALA A 148 4.99 12.34 10.59
CA ALA A 148 5.39 11.29 9.66
C ALA A 148 6.79 11.58 9.11
N GLN A 149 7.55 10.51 8.85
CA GLN A 149 8.91 10.64 8.31
C GLN A 149 8.86 10.94 6.81
N PRO A 150 9.59 11.95 6.31
CA PRO A 150 9.55 12.30 4.90
C PRO A 150 10.32 11.29 4.04
N ILE A 151 9.78 11.02 2.87
CA ILE A 151 10.46 10.29 1.79
C ILE A 151 10.61 11.24 0.60
N THR A 152 11.85 11.37 0.15
CA THR A 152 12.21 12.16 -1.02
C THR A 152 12.38 11.30 -2.27
N ASP A 153 12.46 11.93 -3.45
CA ASP A 153 12.56 11.24 -4.74
C ASP A 153 13.79 10.31 -4.87
N ASP A 154 14.85 10.53 -4.13
CA ASP A 154 16.07 9.75 -4.19
C ASP A 154 16.02 8.41 -3.45
N LEU A 155 14.99 8.18 -2.64
CA LEU A 155 14.76 6.97 -1.82
C LEU A 155 15.89 6.61 -0.85
N HIS A 156 16.95 7.41 -0.74
CA HIS A 156 18.07 7.12 0.16
C HIS A 156 17.70 7.26 1.64
N ALA A 157 16.58 7.95 1.92
CA ALA A 157 16.08 8.17 3.28
C ALA A 157 15.32 6.96 3.87
N LEU A 158 15.11 5.90 3.11
CA LEU A 158 14.55 4.64 3.64
C LEU A 158 15.64 3.87 4.38
N GLU A 159 16.11 4.40 5.52
CA GLU A 159 16.82 3.61 6.52
C GLU A 159 15.78 2.71 7.21
N LEU A 160 15.56 1.55 6.61
CA LEU A 160 14.79 0.47 7.21
C LEU A 160 15.77 -0.34 8.07
N ASP A 161 15.89 0.05 9.30
CA ASP A 161 16.55 -0.76 10.34
C ASP A 161 15.69 -1.95 10.73
#